data_3ba55fc14bbb5f30574392fa24297614
#
_entry.id   3ba55fc14bbb5f30574392fa24297614
#
_cell.length_a   1.000
_cell.length_b   1.000
_cell.length_c   1.000
_cell.angle_alpha   90.00
_cell.angle_beta   90.00
_cell.angle_gamma   90.00
#
_symmetry.space_group_name_H-M   'P 1'
#
loop_
_entity.id
_entity.type
_entity.pdbx_description
1 polymer ?
#
loop_
_entity_poly.entity_id
_entity_poly.type
_entity_poly.pdbx_seq_one_letter_code
_entity_poly.pdbx_strand_id
1 'polypeptide(L)'
;MFYRWLLFFTLTGAVSAADIHFLIIPGAVIGPISPYVYGLNDQDPTGTGATIRRLGGNRLTGYNWVNNASNAGSDYKQYSDDWLCQNHLHSLHCDEPAGAIVDFVEQNQKAGMDSLITVPMAGYVAADKNGEVLESEKAPSARWKPISFRKKSPYTLTPDPKNKVVYEDEFVNYLVQKLPSAAQGGVKFYDLDNEPDIWSSAHPRIHPKKTSYWELMNKSESLAYGILKADPTAMIFGPVSYGWTGFWSLQNAPDSADANQSLGTFLDFYLDQMKYIETRVRKRLLYALDIHWYPEALGNGQRITGDDISPDSIEARVQAPRSLWDPSYMEKSWIADNYKKPIQLIPWLQEKITKHYPGTQLAISEYNYGAGDHISGGLAQADVLGIFGKNGVFMSSYFGELKPYNKAALKIYRNYDGKNSAFGDTSVSAAGEDVSQASIYAATDTKHPGELWVLVINKNQTNPIQGKFKVQGKNIYKTYAAYGFNSKFSDIQALPGGNLNQNQFDYSLTPLSATLFVCR
;
A
#
# COMPACT_ATOMS: atom_id res chain seq x y z
N MET A 1 -37.04 -61.94 -24.86
CA MET A 1 -36.77 -60.55 -24.57
C MET A 1 -35.87 -60.48 -23.31
N PHE A 2 -34.55 -60.37 -23.47
CA PHE A 2 -33.64 -60.31 -22.38
C PHE A 2 -33.20 -58.82 -22.16
N TYR A 3 -33.58 -58.20 -21.05
CA TYR A 3 -33.08 -56.88 -20.63
C TYR A 3 -31.72 -57.04 -19.98
N ARG A 4 -30.67 -56.48 -20.63
CA ARG A 4 -29.33 -56.27 -20.03
C ARG A 4 -29.35 -54.96 -19.26
N TRP A 5 -29.19 -55.01 -17.95
CA TRP A 5 -28.86 -53.85 -17.13
C TRP A 5 -27.38 -53.54 -17.28
N LEU A 6 -27.06 -52.34 -17.85
CA LEU A 6 -25.71 -51.76 -17.78
C LEU A 6 -25.57 -51.02 -16.44
N LEU A 7 -24.76 -51.56 -15.54
CA LEU A 7 -24.27 -50.79 -14.38
C LEU A 7 -23.20 -49.81 -14.86
N PHE A 8 -23.50 -48.52 -14.79
CA PHE A 8 -22.47 -47.48 -14.86
C PHE A 8 -21.77 -47.36 -13.49
N PHE A 9 -20.53 -47.84 -13.40
CA PHE A 9 -19.63 -47.50 -12.31
C PHE A 9 -19.10 -46.10 -12.57
N THR A 10 -19.57 -45.09 -11.84
CA THR A 10 -18.91 -43.81 -11.77
C THR A 10 -17.67 -44.01 -10.87
N LEU A 11 -16.48 -44.11 -11.46
CA LEU A 11 -15.25 -43.95 -10.71
C LEU A 11 -15.16 -42.49 -10.25
N THR A 12 -15.57 -42.23 -9.05
CA THR A 12 -15.14 -41.01 -8.33
C THR A 12 -13.67 -41.23 -7.97
N GLY A 13 -12.77 -40.77 -8.81
CA GLY A 13 -11.37 -40.72 -8.50
C GLY A 13 -11.20 -39.82 -7.26
N ALA A 14 -10.78 -40.40 -6.16
CA ALA A 14 -10.35 -39.62 -4.99
C ALA A 14 -9.19 -38.73 -5.47
N VAL A 15 -9.40 -37.43 -5.53
CA VAL A 15 -8.33 -36.45 -5.79
C VAL A 15 -7.40 -36.55 -4.59
N SER A 16 -6.20 -37.12 -4.79
CA SER A 16 -5.18 -37.19 -3.76
C SER A 16 -4.68 -35.78 -3.47
N ALA A 17 -4.75 -35.37 -2.19
CA ALA A 17 -4.12 -34.14 -1.76
C ALA A 17 -2.61 -34.22 -2.02
N ALA A 18 -2.03 -33.15 -2.58
CA ALA A 18 -0.58 -33.07 -2.72
C ALA A 18 0.07 -32.86 -1.35
N ASP A 19 1.06 -33.68 -1.00
CA ASP A 19 1.89 -33.44 0.17
C ASP A 19 2.86 -32.28 -0.14
N ILE A 20 2.90 -31.25 0.72
CA ILE A 20 3.86 -30.13 0.64
C ILE A 20 4.56 -30.01 1.98
N HIS A 21 5.89 -30.03 1.96
CA HIS A 21 6.72 -29.86 3.14
C HIS A 21 7.03 -28.37 3.36
N PHE A 22 6.84 -27.96 4.61
CA PHE A 22 7.15 -26.61 5.07
C PHE A 22 8.21 -26.66 6.15
N LEU A 23 9.30 -25.91 5.95
CA LEU A 23 10.38 -25.77 6.93
C LEU A 23 10.36 -24.35 7.50
N ILE A 24 10.29 -24.23 8.81
CA ILE A 24 10.31 -22.96 9.56
C ILE A 24 11.53 -22.97 10.48
N ILE A 25 12.33 -21.90 10.46
CA ILE A 25 13.56 -21.76 11.25
C ILE A 25 13.48 -20.45 12.06
N PRO A 26 12.86 -20.46 13.26
CA PRO A 26 12.68 -19.25 14.07
C PRO A 26 13.99 -18.52 14.41
N GLY A 27 15.10 -19.26 14.54
CA GLY A 27 16.42 -18.69 14.81
C GLY A 27 17.08 -18.02 13.61
N ALA A 28 16.57 -18.20 12.39
CA ALA A 28 17.06 -17.55 11.17
C ALA A 28 16.22 -16.27 10.91
N VAL A 29 16.53 -15.22 11.68
CA VAL A 29 15.85 -13.93 11.58
C VAL A 29 16.15 -13.28 10.22
N ILE A 30 15.08 -12.82 9.52
CA ILE A 30 15.17 -12.06 8.28
C ILE A 30 15.25 -10.56 8.60
N GLY A 31 14.35 -10.07 9.44
CA GLY A 31 14.33 -8.67 9.86
C GLY A 31 13.04 -8.29 10.59
N PRO A 32 12.95 -7.06 11.09
CA PRO A 32 11.73 -6.55 11.69
C PRO A 32 10.63 -6.38 10.65
N ILE A 33 9.39 -6.69 11.03
CA ILE A 33 8.20 -6.37 10.24
C ILE A 33 7.74 -4.98 10.68
N SER A 34 7.76 -4.03 9.75
CA SER A 34 7.25 -2.69 10.05
C SER A 34 5.76 -2.74 10.40
N PRO A 35 5.31 -2.11 11.48
CA PRO A 35 3.89 -2.04 11.77
C PRO A 35 3.09 -1.33 10.67
N TYR A 36 3.73 -0.49 9.88
CA TYR A 36 3.07 0.33 8.85
C TYR A 36 2.78 -0.41 7.53
N VAL A 37 3.15 -1.69 7.39
CA VAL A 37 2.72 -2.49 6.22
C VAL A 37 1.23 -2.85 6.26
N TYR A 38 0.55 -2.63 7.37
CA TYR A 38 -0.87 -2.94 7.55
C TYR A 38 -1.74 -1.68 7.44
N GLY A 39 -1.47 -0.84 6.44
CA GLY A 39 -2.15 0.43 6.23
C GLY A 39 -3.35 0.34 5.30
N LEU A 40 -4.21 1.33 5.44
CA LEU A 40 -5.34 1.63 4.58
C LEU A 40 -5.20 3.06 4.05
N ASN A 41 -5.85 3.38 2.95
CA ASN A 41 -6.12 4.77 2.61
C ASN A 41 -7.24 5.30 3.53
N ASP A 42 -8.21 5.99 3.01
CA ASP A 42 -9.27 6.64 3.76
C ASP A 42 -10.47 5.74 4.15
N GLN A 43 -10.38 4.42 3.87
CA GLN A 43 -11.45 3.46 4.18
C GLN A 43 -11.70 3.34 5.69
N ASP A 44 -12.89 2.84 6.05
CA ASP A 44 -13.23 2.53 7.44
C ASP A 44 -12.32 1.42 8.01
N PRO A 45 -11.47 1.72 9.01
CA PRO A 45 -10.55 0.76 9.58
C PRO A 45 -11.19 -0.18 10.61
N THR A 46 -12.46 -0.01 10.92
CA THR A 46 -13.14 -0.70 12.03
C THR A 46 -12.97 -2.21 11.96
N GLY A 47 -12.39 -2.78 13.03
CA GLY A 47 -12.18 -4.21 13.20
C GLY A 47 -11.08 -4.83 12.34
N THR A 48 -10.32 -4.04 11.57
CA THR A 48 -9.21 -4.55 10.74
C THR A 48 -7.91 -4.72 11.52
N GLY A 49 -7.69 -3.89 12.55
CA GLY A 49 -6.42 -3.75 13.24
C GLY A 49 -5.37 -2.99 12.43
N ALA A 50 -5.78 -2.21 11.43
CA ALA A 50 -4.88 -1.34 10.67
C ALA A 50 -4.10 -0.40 11.61
N THR A 51 -2.90 -0.02 11.19
CA THR A 51 -1.95 0.72 12.04
C THR A 51 -1.67 2.12 11.53
N ILE A 52 -2.05 2.39 10.30
CA ILE A 52 -1.88 3.67 9.64
C ILE A 52 -2.99 3.88 8.60
N ARG A 53 -3.39 5.14 8.42
CA ARG A 53 -4.23 5.54 7.29
C ARG A 53 -3.58 6.67 6.51
N ARG A 54 -3.68 6.56 5.18
CA ARG A 54 -3.28 7.62 4.26
C ARG A 54 -4.49 8.42 3.81
N LEU A 55 -4.39 9.73 3.80
CA LEU A 55 -5.31 10.61 3.10
C LEU A 55 -4.60 11.21 1.90
N GLY A 56 -4.89 10.67 0.72
CA GLY A 56 -4.23 10.97 -0.54
C GLY A 56 -5.19 10.93 -1.73
N GLY A 57 -4.64 10.61 -2.91
CA GLY A 57 -5.38 10.54 -4.16
C GLY A 57 -5.61 11.91 -4.82
N ASN A 58 -6.25 11.89 -6.00
CA ASN A 58 -6.40 13.06 -6.85
C ASN A 58 -7.06 14.28 -6.19
N ARG A 59 -7.99 14.05 -5.24
CA ARG A 59 -8.64 15.18 -4.56
C ARG A 59 -7.68 15.99 -3.70
N LEU A 60 -6.64 15.35 -3.15
CA LEU A 60 -5.66 16.05 -2.31
C LEU A 60 -4.72 16.91 -3.14
N THR A 61 -4.42 16.56 -4.39
CA THR A 61 -3.65 17.44 -5.32
C THR A 61 -4.30 18.81 -5.48
N GLY A 62 -5.64 18.87 -5.50
CA GLY A 62 -6.40 20.11 -5.63
C GLY A 62 -6.97 20.67 -4.32
N TYR A 63 -6.54 20.16 -3.15
CA TYR A 63 -7.11 20.52 -1.85
C TYR A 63 -6.60 21.86 -1.33
N ASN A 64 -7.54 22.73 -0.96
CA ASN A 64 -7.29 24.02 -0.34
C ASN A 64 -7.58 23.95 1.16
N TRP A 65 -6.55 23.83 1.95
CA TRP A 65 -6.67 23.71 3.40
C TRP A 65 -7.31 24.91 4.08
N VAL A 66 -7.31 26.10 3.44
CA VAL A 66 -7.87 27.33 4.01
C VAL A 66 -9.41 27.28 4.10
N ASN A 67 -10.06 26.62 3.12
CA ASN A 67 -11.53 26.57 3.02
C ASN A 67 -12.11 25.17 2.84
N ASN A 68 -11.27 24.11 2.92
CA ASN A 68 -11.61 22.72 2.68
C ASN A 68 -12.23 22.42 1.30
N ALA A 69 -12.06 23.28 0.31
CA ALA A 69 -12.42 22.97 -1.06
C ALA A 69 -11.44 21.95 -1.64
N SER A 70 -11.93 20.99 -2.39
CA SER A 70 -11.09 20.02 -3.14
C SER A 70 -11.54 19.96 -4.59
N ASN A 71 -10.63 19.54 -5.49
CA ASN A 71 -11.00 19.28 -6.88
C ASN A 71 -10.76 17.81 -7.23
N ALA A 72 -11.79 17.15 -7.79
CA ALA A 72 -11.76 15.72 -8.10
C ALA A 72 -10.81 15.35 -9.25
N GLY A 73 -10.25 16.30 -9.96
CA GLY A 73 -9.50 15.99 -11.17
C GLY A 73 -10.35 15.22 -12.19
N SER A 74 -9.69 14.32 -12.93
CA SER A 74 -10.35 13.46 -13.92
C SER A 74 -11.28 12.42 -13.32
N ASP A 75 -11.19 12.12 -12.03
CA ASP A 75 -12.02 11.11 -11.36
C ASP A 75 -13.52 11.50 -11.41
N TYR A 76 -13.80 12.80 -11.31
CA TYR A 76 -15.16 13.29 -11.48
C TYR A 76 -15.21 14.68 -12.11
N LYS A 77 -15.16 14.76 -13.45
CA LYS A 77 -15.46 15.97 -14.26
C LYS A 77 -14.73 17.25 -13.84
N GLN A 78 -13.54 17.16 -13.24
CA GLN A 78 -12.81 18.32 -12.70
C GLN A 78 -13.66 19.14 -11.70
N TYR A 79 -14.45 18.46 -10.86
CA TYR A 79 -15.45 19.07 -9.99
C TYR A 79 -14.79 19.63 -8.73
N SER A 80 -15.01 20.93 -8.46
CA SER A 80 -14.61 21.59 -7.20
C SER A 80 -15.78 21.66 -6.24
N ASP A 81 -15.60 21.10 -5.06
CA ASP A 81 -16.64 20.97 -4.02
C ASP A 81 -16.03 20.84 -2.62
N ASP A 82 -16.88 20.57 -1.62
CA ASP A 82 -16.50 20.19 -0.27
C ASP A 82 -16.75 18.71 0.03
N TRP A 83 -16.91 17.89 -1.00
CA TRP A 83 -17.24 16.47 -0.89
C TRP A 83 -16.24 15.72 0.01
N LEU A 84 -14.96 16.03 -0.08
CA LEU A 84 -13.93 15.40 0.76
C LEU A 84 -14.23 15.58 2.24
N CYS A 85 -14.56 16.80 2.64
CA CYS A 85 -14.82 17.13 4.04
C CYS A 85 -16.19 16.64 4.52
N GLN A 86 -17.25 16.95 3.79
CA GLN A 86 -18.61 16.71 4.24
C GLN A 86 -19.11 15.30 3.94
N ASN A 87 -18.92 14.82 2.72
CA ASN A 87 -19.54 13.59 2.26
C ASN A 87 -18.64 12.37 2.41
N HIS A 88 -17.33 12.54 2.26
CA HIS A 88 -16.39 11.43 2.30
C HIS A 88 -15.85 11.19 3.72
N LEU A 89 -15.28 12.20 4.35
CA LEU A 89 -14.72 12.08 5.69
C LEU A 89 -15.75 12.34 6.80
N HIS A 90 -16.92 12.89 6.46
CA HIS A 90 -17.96 13.28 7.43
C HIS A 90 -17.41 14.16 8.56
N SER A 91 -16.52 15.10 8.20
CA SER A 91 -15.87 15.99 9.15
C SER A 91 -16.87 16.93 9.79
N LEU A 92 -16.69 17.20 11.08
CA LEU A 92 -17.53 18.13 11.84
C LEU A 92 -17.03 19.59 11.75
N HIS A 93 -15.81 19.80 11.25
CA HIS A 93 -15.12 21.10 11.26
C HIS A 93 -14.84 21.63 9.85
N CYS A 94 -15.73 21.36 8.88
CA CYS A 94 -15.54 21.80 7.49
C CYS A 94 -15.51 23.33 7.31
N ASP A 95 -15.96 24.08 8.29
CA ASP A 95 -15.88 25.57 8.31
C ASP A 95 -14.56 26.09 8.89
N GLU A 96 -13.75 25.23 9.51
CA GLU A 96 -12.43 25.58 10.03
C GLU A 96 -11.33 25.27 9.00
N PRO A 97 -10.24 26.04 8.94
CA PRO A 97 -9.09 25.69 8.09
C PRO A 97 -8.58 24.27 8.39
N ALA A 98 -8.28 23.51 7.36
CA ALA A 98 -7.83 22.12 7.43
C ALA A 98 -8.75 21.18 8.23
N GLY A 99 -10.00 21.52 8.46
CA GLY A 99 -10.91 20.74 9.30
C GLY A 99 -11.04 19.28 8.87
N ALA A 100 -11.10 19.02 7.56
CA ALA A 100 -11.09 17.66 7.02
C ALA A 100 -9.87 16.84 7.49
N ILE A 101 -8.69 17.44 7.45
CA ILE A 101 -7.43 16.78 7.80
C ILE A 101 -7.31 16.60 9.31
N VAL A 102 -7.64 17.62 10.09
CA VAL A 102 -7.60 17.56 11.56
C VAL A 102 -8.51 16.43 12.06
N ASP A 103 -9.77 16.41 11.61
CA ASP A 103 -10.73 15.37 12.03
C ASP A 103 -10.26 13.96 11.62
N PHE A 104 -9.71 13.81 10.42
CA PHE A 104 -9.15 12.52 9.97
C PHE A 104 -8.01 12.04 10.87
N VAL A 105 -7.08 12.93 11.21
CA VAL A 105 -5.94 12.60 12.07
C VAL A 105 -6.40 12.27 13.49
N GLU A 106 -7.32 13.05 14.06
CA GLU A 106 -7.87 12.79 15.39
C GLU A 106 -8.62 11.45 15.46
N GLN A 107 -9.37 11.08 14.41
CA GLN A 107 -10.01 9.77 14.33
C GLN A 107 -8.98 8.65 14.35
N ASN A 108 -7.88 8.80 13.60
CA ASN A 108 -6.79 7.82 13.57
C ASN A 108 -6.11 7.72 14.95
N GLN A 109 -5.78 8.83 15.57
CA GLN A 109 -5.18 8.86 16.92
C GLN A 109 -6.08 8.15 17.96
N LYS A 110 -7.39 8.43 17.95
CA LYS A 110 -8.37 7.74 18.82
C LYS A 110 -8.40 6.22 18.60
N ALA A 111 -8.13 5.78 17.38
CA ALA A 111 -8.06 4.36 17.03
C ALA A 111 -6.65 3.75 17.17
N GLY A 112 -5.66 4.51 17.66
CA GLY A 112 -4.29 4.06 17.82
C GLY A 112 -3.51 3.91 16.52
N MET A 113 -3.90 4.63 15.48
CA MET A 113 -3.27 4.63 14.16
C MET A 113 -2.48 5.92 13.91
N ASP A 114 -1.41 5.81 13.14
CA ASP A 114 -0.70 6.96 12.57
C ASP A 114 -1.37 7.46 11.28
N SER A 115 -0.95 8.63 10.79
CA SER A 115 -1.48 9.24 9.57
C SER A 115 -0.37 9.60 8.60
N LEU A 116 -0.63 9.36 7.30
CA LEU A 116 0.13 9.87 6.17
C LEU A 116 -0.77 10.86 5.42
N ILE A 117 -0.33 12.12 5.31
CA ILE A 117 -1.12 13.22 4.73
C ILE A 117 -0.45 13.75 3.48
N THR A 118 -1.20 13.78 2.38
CA THR A 118 -0.75 14.37 1.11
C THR A 118 -0.80 15.90 1.19
N VAL A 119 0.30 16.55 0.77
CA VAL A 119 0.41 18.01 0.67
C VAL A 119 0.48 18.41 -0.79
N PRO A 120 -0.42 19.30 -1.29
CA PRO A 120 -0.49 19.71 -2.69
C PRO A 120 0.83 20.26 -3.24
N MET A 121 1.18 19.84 -4.48
CA MET A 121 2.41 20.28 -5.13
C MET A 121 2.24 20.62 -6.62
N ALA A 122 1.08 20.33 -7.23
CA ALA A 122 0.85 20.53 -8.66
C ALA A 122 0.94 22.01 -9.10
N GLY A 123 0.65 22.96 -8.23
CA GLY A 123 0.81 24.40 -8.49
C GLY A 123 -0.41 25.25 -8.16
N TYR A 124 -1.59 24.65 -8.16
CA TYR A 124 -2.85 25.32 -7.83
C TYR A 124 -3.76 24.41 -7.04
N VAL A 125 -4.62 25.02 -6.19
CA VAL A 125 -5.68 24.36 -5.42
C VAL A 125 -7.03 25.02 -5.70
N ALA A 126 -8.13 24.34 -5.39
CA ALA A 126 -9.48 24.86 -5.60
C ALA A 126 -9.70 26.18 -4.83
N ALA A 127 -10.16 27.21 -5.52
CA ALA A 127 -10.50 28.49 -4.88
C ALA A 127 -11.90 28.47 -4.28
N ASP A 128 -12.79 27.67 -4.83
CA ASP A 128 -14.22 27.64 -4.52
C ASP A 128 -14.77 26.20 -4.54
N LYS A 129 -16.06 26.05 -4.25
CA LYS A 129 -16.83 24.81 -4.20
C LYS A 129 -17.96 24.81 -5.24
N ASN A 130 -17.76 25.47 -6.41
CA ASN A 130 -18.83 25.80 -7.34
C ASN A 130 -19.00 24.78 -8.48
N GLY A 131 -18.64 23.53 -8.26
CA GLY A 131 -18.90 22.44 -9.19
C GLY A 131 -17.87 22.32 -10.31
N GLU A 132 -18.31 21.81 -11.46
CA GLU A 132 -17.44 21.51 -12.61
C GLU A 132 -16.61 22.73 -13.05
N VAL A 133 -15.33 22.49 -13.29
CA VAL A 133 -14.40 23.50 -13.83
C VAL A 133 -14.20 23.25 -15.32
N LEU A 134 -14.69 24.18 -16.14
CA LEU A 134 -14.61 24.09 -17.60
C LEU A 134 -13.18 24.27 -18.10
N GLU A 135 -12.92 23.88 -19.37
CA GLU A 135 -11.61 24.09 -20.00
C GLU A 135 -11.23 25.58 -20.09
N SER A 136 -12.21 26.45 -20.32
CA SER A 136 -12.02 27.92 -20.33
C SER A 136 -11.70 28.50 -18.95
N GLU A 137 -11.91 27.76 -17.88
CA GLU A 137 -11.67 28.15 -16.49
C GLU A 137 -10.41 27.54 -15.90
N LYS A 138 -9.54 26.94 -16.74
CA LYS A 138 -8.26 26.41 -16.28
C LYS A 138 -7.38 27.48 -15.63
N ALA A 139 -6.47 27.04 -14.79
CA ALA A 139 -5.52 27.94 -14.13
C ALA A 139 -4.55 28.61 -15.15
N PRO A 140 -4.23 29.91 -14.95
CA PRO A 140 -4.72 30.76 -13.86
C PRO A 140 -6.13 31.32 -14.13
N SER A 141 -7.04 31.19 -13.20
CA SER A 141 -8.38 31.78 -13.23
C SER A 141 -8.93 31.98 -11.80
N ALA A 142 -10.10 32.59 -11.68
CA ALA A 142 -10.75 32.79 -10.38
C ALA A 142 -11.15 31.48 -9.67
N ARG A 143 -11.26 30.36 -10.42
CA ARG A 143 -11.56 29.03 -9.90
C ARG A 143 -10.38 28.39 -9.13
N TRP A 144 -9.19 29.00 -9.21
CA TRP A 144 -7.97 28.43 -8.66
C TRP A 144 -7.17 29.43 -7.85
N LYS A 145 -6.51 28.97 -6.82
CA LYS A 145 -5.47 29.70 -6.09
C LYS A 145 -4.12 29.07 -6.33
N PRO A 146 -3.11 29.85 -6.73
CA PRO A 146 -1.75 29.35 -6.78
C PRO A 146 -1.28 28.98 -5.38
N ILE A 147 -0.46 27.93 -5.30
CA ILE A 147 0.20 27.55 -4.06
C ILE A 147 1.63 28.09 -3.99
N SER A 148 2.13 28.24 -2.78
CA SER A 148 3.55 28.49 -2.50
C SER A 148 4.01 27.57 -1.37
N PHE A 149 5.16 26.94 -1.57
CA PHE A 149 5.70 25.99 -0.58
C PHE A 149 6.34 26.66 0.63
N ARG A 150 6.61 27.96 0.53
CA ARG A 150 7.29 28.71 1.59
C ARG A 150 6.70 30.10 1.76
N LYS A 151 6.14 30.36 2.94
CA LYS A 151 5.70 31.69 3.32
C LYS A 151 6.89 32.52 3.83
N LYS A 152 7.03 33.75 3.34
CA LYS A 152 8.10 34.67 3.73
C LYS A 152 7.75 35.48 4.97
N SER A 153 6.46 35.64 5.28
CA SER A 153 5.95 36.33 6.49
C SER A 153 5.65 35.31 7.60
N PRO A 154 5.42 35.75 8.85
CA PRO A 154 5.03 34.85 9.95
C PRO A 154 3.78 34.04 9.61
N TYR A 155 3.72 32.80 10.12
CA TYR A 155 2.55 31.94 10.01
C TYR A 155 1.38 32.50 10.84
N THR A 156 0.15 32.19 10.42
CA THR A 156 -1.07 32.54 11.15
C THR A 156 -1.96 31.31 11.35
N LEU A 157 -2.71 31.28 12.43
CA LEU A 157 -3.75 30.26 12.69
C LEU A 157 -5.14 30.69 12.19
N THR A 158 -5.23 31.90 11.66
CA THR A 158 -6.44 32.45 11.06
C THR A 158 -6.14 32.90 9.63
N PRO A 159 -5.92 31.94 8.68
CA PRO A 159 -5.61 32.28 7.31
C PRO A 159 -6.78 33.05 6.68
N ASP A 160 -6.48 34.14 5.99
CA ASP A 160 -7.52 34.90 5.29
C ASP A 160 -7.92 34.19 3.99
N PRO A 161 -9.19 33.73 3.86
CA PRO A 161 -9.66 33.07 2.64
C PRO A 161 -9.63 33.99 1.39
N LYS A 162 -9.45 35.30 1.55
CA LYS A 162 -9.27 36.25 0.44
C LYS A 162 -7.84 36.34 -0.06
N ASN A 163 -6.87 35.75 0.65
CA ASN A 163 -5.49 35.71 0.18
C ASN A 163 -5.40 35.09 -1.23
N LYS A 164 -4.57 35.70 -2.06
CA LYS A 164 -4.39 35.26 -3.47
C LYS A 164 -3.55 34.00 -3.58
N VAL A 165 -2.83 33.61 -2.54
CA VAL A 165 -1.90 32.46 -2.50
C VAL A 165 -2.21 31.60 -1.29
N VAL A 166 -2.17 30.28 -1.46
CA VAL A 166 -2.22 29.30 -0.38
C VAL A 166 -0.80 28.84 -0.09
N TYR A 167 -0.41 28.79 1.19
CA TYR A 167 0.96 28.44 1.62
C TYR A 167 0.98 27.05 2.25
N GLU A 168 1.76 26.13 1.68
CA GLU A 168 1.77 24.74 2.14
C GLU A 168 2.63 24.52 3.40
N ASP A 169 3.68 25.30 3.62
CA ASP A 169 4.42 25.30 4.90
C ASP A 169 3.56 25.86 6.06
N GLU A 170 2.67 26.80 5.78
CA GLU A 170 1.70 27.30 6.75
C GLU A 170 0.61 26.27 7.06
N PHE A 171 0.21 25.46 6.07
CA PHE A 171 -0.68 24.32 6.29
C PHE A 171 -0.09 23.34 7.32
N VAL A 172 1.16 22.92 7.10
CA VAL A 172 1.83 22.02 8.05
C VAL A 172 1.99 22.66 9.43
N ASN A 173 2.36 23.95 9.49
CA ASN A 173 2.41 24.67 10.77
C ASN A 173 1.03 24.72 11.46
N TYR A 174 -0.05 24.93 10.70
CA TYR A 174 -1.40 24.89 11.23
C TYR A 174 -1.73 23.54 11.87
N LEU A 175 -1.38 22.44 11.18
CA LEU A 175 -1.56 21.08 11.72
C LEU A 175 -0.76 20.87 13.00
N VAL A 176 0.51 21.30 13.06
CA VAL A 176 1.35 21.21 14.28
C VAL A 176 0.81 22.00 15.45
N GLN A 177 0.06 23.09 15.20
CA GLN A 177 -0.55 23.89 16.26
C GLN A 177 -1.90 23.33 16.73
N LYS A 178 -2.65 22.67 15.83
CA LYS A 178 -3.93 22.01 16.17
C LYS A 178 -3.71 20.60 16.73
N LEU A 179 -2.77 19.90 16.15
CA LEU A 179 -2.30 18.56 16.51
C LEU A 179 -0.84 18.71 16.94
N PRO A 180 -0.29 17.98 17.90
CA PRO A 180 1.12 18.13 18.25
C PRO A 180 2.05 17.82 17.06
N SER A 181 3.37 18.10 17.19
CA SER A 181 4.36 17.72 16.17
C SER A 181 4.41 16.19 15.96
N ALA A 182 5.02 15.76 14.87
CA ALA A 182 5.18 14.32 14.55
C ALA A 182 5.82 13.53 15.70
N ALA A 183 6.84 14.07 16.34
CA ALA A 183 7.49 13.45 17.50
C ALA A 183 6.61 13.36 18.75
N GLN A 184 5.55 14.14 18.83
CA GLN A 184 4.64 14.22 19.96
C GLN A 184 3.28 13.55 19.68
N GLY A 185 3.17 12.81 18.55
CA GLY A 185 1.98 12.07 18.16
C GLY A 185 1.04 12.79 17.19
N GLY A 186 1.47 13.89 16.57
CA GLY A 186 0.77 14.54 15.47
C GLY A 186 0.91 13.80 14.15
N VAL A 187 0.79 14.52 13.03
CA VAL A 187 0.97 13.93 11.69
C VAL A 187 2.43 13.52 11.53
N LYS A 188 2.64 12.20 11.44
CA LYS A 188 4.00 11.63 11.39
C LYS A 188 4.59 11.67 10.00
N PHE A 189 3.77 11.46 8.97
CA PHE A 189 4.20 11.26 7.59
C PHE A 189 3.47 12.22 6.65
N TYR A 190 4.23 12.75 5.65
CA TYR A 190 3.70 13.63 4.61
C TYR A 190 4.12 13.16 3.23
N ASP A 191 3.15 13.02 2.31
CA ASP A 191 3.39 12.77 0.89
C ASP A 191 3.65 14.08 0.15
N LEU A 192 4.62 14.05 -0.77
CA LEU A 192 4.86 15.11 -1.74
C LEU A 192 3.90 14.98 -2.94
N ASP A 193 2.63 15.33 -2.71
CA ASP A 193 1.50 15.21 -3.62
C ASP A 193 1.11 13.76 -3.95
N ASN A 194 0.39 13.56 -5.05
CA ASN A 194 -0.11 12.29 -5.56
C ASN A 194 0.16 12.19 -7.06
N GLU A 195 0.81 11.10 -7.49
CA GLU A 195 1.00 10.71 -8.89
C GLU A 195 1.43 11.85 -9.84
N PRO A 196 2.56 12.53 -9.56
CA PRO A 196 2.98 13.69 -10.34
C PRO A 196 3.29 13.36 -11.81
N ASP A 197 3.56 12.12 -12.11
CA ASP A 197 3.78 11.59 -13.45
C ASP A 197 2.52 11.59 -14.34
N ILE A 198 1.32 11.67 -13.75
CA ILE A 198 0.07 11.77 -14.50
C ILE A 198 -0.73 13.06 -14.24
N TRP A 199 -0.18 14.08 -13.60
CA TRP A 199 -0.91 15.35 -13.38
C TRP A 199 -1.50 15.93 -14.65
N SER A 200 -0.82 15.80 -15.80
CA SER A 200 -1.31 16.35 -17.08
C SER A 200 -2.60 15.68 -17.57
N SER A 201 -2.89 14.47 -17.16
CA SER A 201 -4.13 13.74 -17.46
C SER A 201 -5.12 13.77 -16.31
N ALA A 202 -4.66 13.62 -15.08
CA ALA A 202 -5.53 13.65 -13.89
C ALA A 202 -6.01 15.08 -13.55
N HIS A 203 -5.13 16.08 -13.73
CA HIS A 203 -5.40 17.47 -13.35
C HIS A 203 -5.13 18.47 -14.49
N PRO A 204 -5.67 18.29 -15.71
CA PRO A 204 -5.39 19.17 -16.86
C PRO A 204 -5.85 20.61 -16.66
N ARG A 205 -6.70 20.89 -15.67
CA ARG A 205 -7.15 22.26 -15.35
C ARG A 205 -6.10 23.07 -14.59
N ILE A 206 -5.18 22.40 -13.90
CA ILE A 206 -4.12 23.05 -13.12
C ILE A 206 -2.72 22.73 -13.63
N HIS A 207 -2.54 21.56 -14.26
CA HIS A 207 -1.25 21.10 -14.77
C HIS A 207 -1.38 20.43 -16.16
N PRO A 208 -1.63 21.19 -17.23
CA PRO A 208 -1.97 20.62 -18.54
C PRO A 208 -0.77 20.03 -19.31
N LYS A 209 0.46 20.28 -18.87
CA LYS A 209 1.68 19.77 -19.50
C LYS A 209 2.23 18.60 -18.71
N LYS A 210 2.91 17.67 -19.39
CA LYS A 210 3.64 16.60 -18.70
C LYS A 210 4.68 17.20 -17.75
N THR A 211 4.75 16.63 -16.55
CA THR A 211 5.75 16.99 -15.54
C THR A 211 7.14 16.61 -16.03
N SER A 212 8.11 17.51 -15.92
CA SER A 212 9.51 17.20 -16.20
C SER A 212 10.25 16.75 -14.95
N TYR A 213 11.38 16.05 -15.11
CA TYR A 213 12.23 15.60 -14.00
C TYR A 213 12.66 16.79 -13.12
N TRP A 214 13.15 17.87 -13.76
CA TRP A 214 13.61 19.05 -13.04
C TRP A 214 12.49 19.84 -12.39
N GLU A 215 11.31 19.90 -13.01
CA GLU A 215 10.14 20.51 -12.39
C GLU A 215 9.80 19.78 -11.08
N LEU A 216 9.67 18.44 -11.14
CA LEU A 216 9.32 17.64 -9.97
C LEU A 216 10.37 17.76 -8.88
N MET A 217 11.66 17.70 -9.23
CA MET A 217 12.73 17.88 -8.25
C MET A 217 12.68 19.23 -7.55
N ASN A 218 12.52 20.33 -8.28
CA ASN A 218 12.46 21.67 -7.70
C ASN A 218 11.26 21.82 -6.75
N LYS A 219 10.11 21.27 -7.13
CA LYS A 219 8.91 21.25 -6.28
C LYS A 219 9.13 20.39 -5.04
N SER A 220 9.63 19.16 -5.21
CA SER A 220 9.90 18.22 -4.11
C SER A 220 10.88 18.80 -3.08
N GLU A 221 12.00 19.37 -3.53
CA GLU A 221 12.96 20.05 -2.63
C GLU A 221 12.29 21.20 -1.87
N SER A 222 11.55 22.04 -2.59
CA SER A 222 10.98 23.25 -1.98
C SER A 222 9.89 22.94 -0.97
N LEU A 223 8.99 21.99 -1.29
CA LEU A 223 7.92 21.56 -0.40
C LEU A 223 8.49 20.79 0.81
N ALA A 224 9.38 19.81 0.58
CA ALA A 224 10.00 19.04 1.65
C ALA A 224 10.72 19.93 2.66
N TYR A 225 11.43 20.95 2.17
CA TYR A 225 12.05 21.94 3.05
C TYR A 225 11.02 22.77 3.83
N GLY A 226 9.91 23.16 3.19
CA GLY A 226 8.81 23.87 3.84
C GLY A 226 8.17 23.04 4.96
N ILE A 227 7.87 21.77 4.71
CA ILE A 227 7.34 20.82 5.70
C ILE A 227 8.29 20.71 6.89
N LEU A 228 9.58 20.43 6.64
CA LEU A 228 10.58 20.25 7.71
C LEU A 228 10.97 21.54 8.44
N LYS A 229 10.63 22.69 7.88
CA LYS A 229 10.72 23.98 8.59
C LYS A 229 9.58 24.13 9.59
N ALA A 230 8.36 23.70 9.22
CA ALA A 230 7.18 23.76 10.08
C ALA A 230 7.16 22.63 11.13
N ASP A 231 7.53 21.40 10.74
CA ASP A 231 7.73 20.26 11.64
C ASP A 231 9.07 19.56 11.36
N PRO A 232 10.12 19.89 12.11
CA PRO A 232 11.45 19.28 11.93
C PRO A 232 11.51 17.76 12.15
N THR A 233 10.48 17.17 12.74
CA THR A 233 10.40 15.74 13.10
C THR A 233 9.53 14.93 12.14
N ALA A 234 8.89 15.57 11.17
CA ALA A 234 8.12 14.93 10.14
C ALA A 234 8.97 14.05 9.22
N MET A 235 8.38 12.97 8.72
CA MET A 235 8.98 12.06 7.74
C MET A 235 8.29 12.25 6.39
N ILE A 236 9.08 12.49 5.34
CA ILE A 236 8.57 12.86 4.02
C ILE A 236 8.70 11.70 3.06
N PHE A 237 7.65 11.45 2.30
CA PHE A 237 7.52 10.42 1.30
C PHE A 237 7.41 11.04 -0.10
N GLY A 238 8.01 10.41 -1.08
CA GLY A 238 7.96 10.85 -2.48
C GLY A 238 8.77 9.92 -3.40
N PRO A 239 8.59 10.05 -4.69
CA PRO A 239 7.77 11.04 -5.43
C PRO A 239 6.28 10.68 -5.52
N VAL A 240 5.81 9.58 -4.91
CA VAL A 240 4.43 9.06 -4.99
C VAL A 240 4.05 8.73 -6.44
N SER A 241 4.92 7.95 -7.10
CA SER A 241 4.83 7.71 -8.55
C SER A 241 3.74 6.69 -8.89
N TYR A 242 2.97 6.98 -9.94
CA TYR A 242 1.79 6.25 -10.41
C TYR A 242 2.02 4.76 -10.71
N GLY A 243 3.17 4.41 -11.34
CA GLY A 243 3.41 3.03 -11.77
C GLY A 243 4.62 2.86 -12.67
N TRP A 244 4.71 1.68 -13.33
CA TRP A 244 5.92 1.22 -14.01
C TRP A 244 6.55 2.24 -14.98
N THR A 245 5.77 2.84 -15.88
CA THR A 245 6.31 3.85 -16.82
C THR A 245 6.75 5.11 -16.09
N GLY A 246 6.10 5.46 -14.99
CA GLY A 246 6.51 6.52 -14.08
C GLY A 246 7.89 6.25 -13.49
N PHE A 247 8.15 5.04 -13.00
CA PHE A 247 9.44 4.64 -12.41
C PHE A 247 10.61 4.77 -13.39
N TRP A 248 10.36 4.51 -14.67
CA TRP A 248 11.37 4.56 -15.72
C TRP A 248 11.60 5.95 -16.30
N SER A 249 10.54 6.70 -16.57
CA SER A 249 10.62 7.91 -17.40
C SER A 249 9.66 9.02 -16.98
N LEU A 250 9.08 8.97 -15.76
CA LEU A 250 8.04 9.89 -15.29
C LEU A 250 6.93 10.06 -16.35
N GLN A 251 6.37 8.92 -16.83
CA GLN A 251 5.39 8.83 -17.92
C GLN A 251 5.84 9.50 -19.25
N ASN A 252 7.09 9.23 -19.65
CA ASN A 252 7.73 9.84 -20.81
C ASN A 252 7.75 11.38 -20.67
N ALA A 253 8.37 11.84 -19.60
CA ALA A 253 8.62 13.27 -19.36
C ALA A 253 9.39 13.93 -20.51
N PRO A 254 9.21 15.23 -20.78
CA PRO A 254 9.83 15.90 -21.91
C PRO A 254 11.36 15.93 -21.87
N ASP A 255 11.97 15.81 -20.68
CA ASP A 255 13.41 15.78 -20.43
C ASP A 255 13.95 14.37 -20.09
N SER A 256 13.12 13.32 -20.21
CA SER A 256 13.49 11.95 -19.83
C SER A 256 14.58 11.36 -20.72
N ALA A 257 14.62 11.67 -22.00
CA ALA A 257 15.61 11.11 -22.93
C ALA A 257 17.04 11.53 -22.56
N ASP A 258 17.24 12.79 -22.26
CA ASP A 258 18.56 13.34 -21.90
C ASP A 258 19.01 12.84 -20.51
N ALA A 259 18.08 12.82 -19.55
CA ALA A 259 18.35 12.37 -18.19
C ALA A 259 18.66 10.86 -18.13
N ASN A 260 17.90 10.03 -18.84
CA ASN A 260 18.09 8.57 -18.79
C ASN A 260 19.39 8.11 -19.45
N GLN A 261 19.93 8.84 -20.44
CA GLN A 261 21.21 8.51 -21.02
C GLN A 261 22.39 8.59 -20.03
N SER A 262 22.31 9.49 -19.07
CA SER A 262 23.41 9.75 -18.12
C SER A 262 23.15 9.21 -16.72
N LEU A 263 21.89 9.07 -16.31
CA LEU A 263 21.51 8.86 -14.90
C LEU A 263 20.66 7.60 -14.66
N GLY A 264 20.29 6.87 -15.70
CA GLY A 264 19.45 5.67 -15.59
C GLY A 264 17.95 5.99 -15.60
N THR A 265 17.14 5.34 -14.76
CA THR A 265 15.69 5.56 -14.71
C THR A 265 15.33 6.85 -13.97
N PHE A 266 14.07 7.30 -14.09
CA PHE A 266 13.57 8.43 -13.30
C PHE A 266 13.81 8.26 -11.80
N LEU A 267 13.58 7.07 -11.24
CA LEU A 267 13.80 6.83 -9.82
C LEU A 267 15.30 6.92 -9.44
N ASP A 268 16.22 6.51 -10.33
CA ASP A 268 17.65 6.69 -10.11
C ASP A 268 17.99 8.18 -10.01
N PHE A 269 17.51 8.97 -10.98
CA PHE A 269 17.65 10.42 -10.98
C PHE A 269 17.08 11.06 -9.71
N TYR A 270 15.84 10.71 -9.34
CA TYR A 270 15.16 11.29 -8.18
C TYR A 270 15.94 11.04 -6.88
N LEU A 271 16.38 9.81 -6.66
CA LEU A 271 17.16 9.42 -5.49
C LEU A 271 18.52 10.12 -5.45
N ASP A 272 19.25 10.18 -6.57
CA ASP A 272 20.53 10.88 -6.65
C ASP A 272 20.41 12.37 -6.36
N GLN A 273 19.37 13.01 -6.91
CA GLN A 273 19.12 14.44 -6.66
C GLN A 273 18.74 14.70 -5.20
N MET A 274 17.90 13.86 -4.59
CA MET A 274 17.55 13.99 -3.16
C MET A 274 18.77 13.82 -2.26
N LYS A 275 19.66 12.88 -2.58
CA LYS A 275 20.95 12.73 -1.88
C LYS A 275 21.85 13.95 -2.05
N TYR A 276 21.95 14.48 -3.28
CA TYR A 276 22.73 15.68 -3.54
C TYR A 276 22.20 16.87 -2.74
N ILE A 277 20.88 17.06 -2.68
CA ILE A 277 20.22 18.10 -1.91
C ILE A 277 20.53 17.95 -0.41
N GLU A 278 20.45 16.72 0.15
CA GLU A 278 20.83 16.47 1.55
C GLU A 278 22.24 16.95 1.85
N THR A 279 23.19 16.65 0.96
CA THR A 279 24.59 17.11 1.11
C THR A 279 24.69 18.63 1.14
N ARG A 280 23.91 19.30 0.28
CA ARG A 280 23.91 20.77 0.15
C ARG A 280 23.25 21.47 1.35
N VAL A 281 22.09 20.96 1.81
CA VAL A 281 21.32 21.58 2.90
C VAL A 281 21.63 20.98 4.27
N ARG A 282 22.44 19.92 4.34
CA ARG A 282 22.82 19.18 5.55
C ARG A 282 21.61 18.68 6.34
N LYS A 283 20.54 18.31 5.64
CA LYS A 283 19.32 17.75 6.21
C LYS A 283 18.69 16.79 5.23
N ARG A 284 18.34 15.58 5.71
CA ARG A 284 17.62 14.60 4.91
C ARG A 284 16.19 15.09 4.63
N LEU A 285 15.84 15.24 3.36
CA LEU A 285 14.53 15.72 2.94
C LEU A 285 13.58 14.58 2.51
N LEU A 286 14.10 13.41 2.17
CA LEU A 286 13.30 12.25 1.79
C LEU A 286 13.54 11.11 2.79
N TYR A 287 12.49 10.69 3.48
CA TYR A 287 12.53 9.54 4.38
C TYR A 287 12.24 8.23 3.65
N ALA A 288 11.23 8.21 2.78
CA ALA A 288 10.85 7.03 2.02
C ALA A 288 10.68 7.32 0.52
N LEU A 289 11.20 6.39 -0.31
CA LEU A 289 10.81 6.29 -1.71
C LEU A 289 9.41 5.69 -1.74
N ASP A 290 8.45 6.46 -2.22
CA ASP A 290 7.07 6.07 -2.30
C ASP A 290 6.59 5.89 -3.72
N ILE A 291 5.90 4.79 -3.97
CA ILE A 291 5.32 4.42 -5.26
C ILE A 291 3.91 3.87 -5.08
N HIS A 292 3.15 3.84 -6.18
CA HIS A 292 1.91 3.08 -6.30
C HIS A 292 2.12 1.81 -7.12
N TRP A 293 1.41 0.74 -6.76
CA TRP A 293 1.50 -0.52 -7.49
C TRP A 293 0.14 -1.18 -7.70
N TYR A 294 -0.33 -1.08 -8.91
CA TYR A 294 -1.50 -1.83 -9.39
C TYR A 294 -1.01 -2.83 -10.43
N PRO A 295 -1.00 -4.15 -10.14
CA PRO A 295 -0.42 -5.13 -11.05
C PRO A 295 -1.10 -5.15 -12.42
N GLU A 296 -0.30 -5.33 -13.47
CA GLU A 296 -0.76 -5.42 -14.85
C GLU A 296 -1.00 -6.86 -15.31
N ALA A 297 -0.87 -7.83 -14.41
CA ALA A 297 -1.10 -9.24 -14.68
C ALA A 297 -2.49 -9.49 -15.28
N LEU A 298 -2.56 -10.35 -16.29
CA LEU A 298 -3.77 -10.69 -17.03
C LEU A 298 -4.23 -12.11 -16.74
N GLY A 299 -5.52 -12.26 -16.42
CA GLY A 299 -6.25 -13.51 -16.46
C GLY A 299 -7.44 -13.37 -17.40
N ASN A 300 -7.75 -14.39 -18.20
CA ASN A 300 -8.83 -14.33 -19.19
C ASN A 300 -8.81 -13.07 -20.10
N GLY A 301 -7.59 -12.58 -20.41
CA GLY A 301 -7.41 -11.36 -21.21
C GLY A 301 -7.74 -10.05 -20.50
N GLN A 302 -8.11 -10.07 -19.21
CA GLN A 302 -8.44 -8.91 -18.40
C GLN A 302 -7.42 -8.71 -17.28
N ARG A 303 -7.21 -7.47 -16.90
CA ARG A 303 -6.35 -7.10 -15.76
C ARG A 303 -6.96 -7.59 -14.44
N ILE A 304 -6.16 -8.24 -13.60
CA ILE A 304 -6.61 -8.87 -12.36
C ILE A 304 -7.12 -7.90 -11.29
N THR A 305 -6.85 -6.60 -11.44
CA THR A 305 -7.34 -5.55 -10.52
C THR A 305 -8.84 -5.31 -10.61
N GLY A 306 -9.52 -5.87 -11.61
CA GLY A 306 -10.98 -5.91 -11.72
C GLY A 306 -11.60 -7.08 -10.94
N ASP A 307 -12.91 -7.27 -11.13
CA ASP A 307 -13.73 -8.26 -10.40
C ASP A 307 -13.97 -9.56 -11.15
N ASP A 308 -13.27 -9.82 -12.28
CA ASP A 308 -13.39 -11.09 -12.99
C ASP A 308 -12.92 -12.26 -12.12
N ILE A 309 -13.80 -13.27 -11.97
CA ILE A 309 -13.59 -14.48 -11.18
C ILE A 309 -13.59 -15.76 -12.03
N SER A 310 -13.29 -15.64 -13.31
CA SER A 310 -13.00 -16.82 -14.15
C SER A 310 -11.81 -17.60 -13.59
N PRO A 311 -11.69 -18.91 -13.83
CA PRO A 311 -10.57 -19.70 -13.33
C PRO A 311 -9.20 -19.13 -13.69
N ASP A 312 -9.04 -18.59 -14.91
CA ASP A 312 -7.78 -17.95 -15.34
C ASP A 312 -7.48 -16.67 -14.55
N SER A 313 -8.52 -15.85 -14.27
CA SER A 313 -8.35 -14.62 -13.48
C SER A 313 -8.10 -14.91 -12.01
N ILE A 314 -8.72 -15.94 -11.45
CA ILE A 314 -8.40 -16.43 -10.10
C ILE A 314 -6.94 -16.86 -10.01
N GLU A 315 -6.48 -17.72 -10.96
CA GLU A 315 -5.10 -18.20 -11.01
C GLU A 315 -4.11 -17.03 -11.14
N ALA A 316 -4.33 -16.16 -12.12
CA ALA A 316 -3.46 -15.00 -12.33
C ALA A 316 -3.39 -14.11 -11.08
N ARG A 317 -4.54 -13.89 -10.39
CA ARG A 317 -4.60 -13.03 -9.20
C ARG A 317 -3.86 -13.62 -8.00
N VAL A 318 -4.00 -14.91 -7.73
CA VAL A 318 -3.29 -15.54 -6.59
C VAL A 318 -1.80 -15.75 -6.85
N GLN A 319 -1.36 -15.72 -8.12
CA GLN A 319 0.05 -15.78 -8.50
C GLN A 319 0.70 -14.38 -8.61
N ALA A 320 -0.05 -13.34 -8.94
CA ALA A 320 0.48 -12.01 -9.20
C ALA A 320 1.35 -11.40 -8.07
N PRO A 321 1.09 -11.66 -6.76
CA PRO A 321 1.99 -11.21 -5.70
C PRO A 321 3.44 -11.67 -5.84
N ARG A 322 3.70 -12.76 -6.58
CA ARG A 322 5.07 -13.24 -6.86
C ARG A 322 5.88 -12.24 -7.67
N SER A 323 5.26 -11.40 -8.51
CA SER A 323 5.96 -10.34 -9.25
C SER A 323 6.62 -9.30 -8.33
N LEU A 324 6.23 -9.25 -7.06
CA LEU A 324 6.86 -8.37 -6.09
C LEU A 324 8.28 -8.81 -5.71
N TRP A 325 8.61 -10.14 -5.82
CA TRP A 325 9.87 -10.64 -5.25
C TRP A 325 10.49 -11.86 -5.97
N ASP A 326 9.67 -12.72 -6.61
CA ASP A 326 10.09 -14.06 -7.05
C ASP A 326 10.84 -14.02 -8.39
N PRO A 327 12.13 -14.38 -8.42
CA PRO A 327 12.92 -14.39 -9.65
C PRO A 327 12.52 -15.48 -10.65
N SER A 328 11.72 -16.46 -10.25
CA SER A 328 11.25 -17.56 -11.10
C SER A 328 9.89 -17.29 -11.75
N TYR A 329 9.18 -16.22 -11.34
CA TYR A 329 7.84 -15.95 -11.81
C TYR A 329 7.80 -14.86 -12.89
N MET A 330 7.25 -15.24 -14.04
CA MET A 330 6.99 -14.33 -15.16
C MET A 330 5.48 -14.14 -15.29
N GLU A 331 4.98 -13.00 -14.91
CA GLU A 331 3.55 -12.71 -15.08
C GLU A 331 3.19 -12.45 -16.53
N LYS A 332 1.95 -12.73 -16.89
CA LYS A 332 1.43 -12.38 -18.22
C LYS A 332 0.99 -10.92 -18.20
N SER A 333 1.84 -10.01 -18.62
CA SER A 333 1.56 -8.56 -18.66
C SER A 333 2.41 -7.86 -19.69
N TRP A 334 1.96 -6.66 -20.12
CA TRP A 334 2.75 -5.79 -21.00
C TRP A 334 4.10 -5.38 -20.37
N ILE A 335 4.17 -5.31 -19.03
CA ILE A 335 5.41 -5.01 -18.32
C ILE A 335 6.43 -6.14 -18.56
N ALA A 336 6.04 -7.38 -18.24
CA ALA A 336 6.91 -8.53 -18.41
C ALA A 336 7.28 -8.76 -19.89
N ASP A 337 6.33 -8.52 -20.79
CA ASP A 337 6.56 -8.63 -22.25
C ASP A 337 7.58 -7.62 -22.76
N ASN A 338 7.62 -6.41 -22.22
CA ASN A 338 8.61 -5.40 -22.58
C ASN A 338 9.94 -5.60 -21.83
N TYR A 339 9.87 -5.92 -20.53
CA TYR A 339 11.05 -6.08 -19.68
C TYR A 339 11.83 -7.37 -19.95
N LYS A 340 11.15 -8.39 -20.52
CA LYS A 340 11.72 -9.71 -20.91
C LYS A 340 12.35 -10.52 -19.77
N LYS A 341 11.96 -10.24 -18.53
CA LYS A 341 12.41 -10.94 -17.32
C LYS A 341 11.42 -10.77 -16.19
N PRO A 342 11.49 -11.57 -15.11
CA PRO A 342 10.69 -11.36 -13.91
C PRO A 342 10.82 -9.93 -13.36
N ILE A 343 9.71 -9.36 -12.91
CA ILE A 343 9.65 -7.94 -12.47
C ILE A 343 10.46 -7.73 -11.18
N GLN A 344 10.25 -8.59 -10.18
CA GLN A 344 10.92 -8.51 -8.87
C GLN A 344 10.91 -7.08 -8.29
N LEU A 345 9.73 -6.48 -8.22
CA LEU A 345 9.56 -5.05 -7.93
C LEU A 345 10.32 -4.59 -6.68
N ILE A 346 10.18 -5.31 -5.56
CA ILE A 346 10.79 -4.91 -4.28
C ILE A 346 12.33 -5.01 -4.34
N PRO A 347 12.94 -6.13 -4.75
CA PRO A 347 14.39 -6.20 -4.92
C PRO A 347 14.93 -5.13 -5.87
N TRP A 348 14.24 -4.87 -6.99
CA TRP A 348 14.64 -3.85 -7.96
C TRP A 348 14.63 -2.42 -7.36
N LEU A 349 13.60 -2.07 -6.56
CA LEU A 349 13.53 -0.77 -5.88
C LEU A 349 14.57 -0.66 -4.76
N GLN A 350 14.78 -1.72 -3.99
CA GLN A 350 15.78 -1.75 -2.91
C GLN A 350 17.22 -1.63 -3.44
N GLU A 351 17.50 -2.22 -4.61
CA GLU A 351 18.79 -2.03 -5.30
C GLU A 351 19.01 -0.55 -5.64
N LYS A 352 18.01 0.12 -6.20
CA LYS A 352 18.07 1.56 -6.50
C LYS A 352 18.30 2.40 -5.24
N ILE A 353 17.55 2.14 -4.19
CA ILE A 353 17.72 2.83 -2.90
C ILE A 353 19.15 2.65 -2.39
N THR A 354 19.64 1.40 -2.37
CA THR A 354 20.97 1.07 -1.86
C THR A 354 22.06 1.78 -2.64
N LYS A 355 21.92 1.86 -3.96
CA LYS A 355 22.91 2.44 -4.86
C LYS A 355 22.89 3.98 -4.84
N HIS A 356 21.70 4.58 -4.92
CA HIS A 356 21.55 6.00 -5.20
C HIS A 356 21.33 6.84 -3.92
N TYR A 357 20.51 6.36 -2.96
CA TYR A 357 20.27 7.07 -1.71
C TYR A 357 20.13 6.12 -0.51
N PRO A 358 21.23 5.55 -0.02
CA PRO A 358 21.21 4.56 1.08
C PRO A 358 20.50 5.09 2.33
N GLY A 359 19.76 4.20 3.00
CA GLY A 359 18.99 4.51 4.21
C GLY A 359 17.62 5.11 3.97
N THR A 360 17.22 5.37 2.70
CA THR A 360 15.83 5.67 2.35
C THR A 360 14.98 4.42 2.56
N GLN A 361 13.79 4.57 3.14
CA GLN A 361 12.84 3.47 3.28
C GLN A 361 12.07 3.24 1.97
N LEU A 362 11.39 2.09 1.85
CA LEU A 362 10.49 1.81 0.73
C LEU A 362 9.03 1.87 1.22
N ALA A 363 8.21 2.65 0.53
CA ALA A 363 6.77 2.73 0.75
C ALA A 363 5.99 2.40 -0.53
N ILE A 364 4.80 1.82 -0.35
CA ILE A 364 3.82 1.55 -1.42
C ILE A 364 2.48 2.07 -0.91
N SER A 365 2.24 3.36 -1.07
CA SER A 365 1.11 4.06 -0.44
C SER A 365 -0.23 3.84 -1.13
N GLU A 366 -0.21 3.23 -2.32
CA GLU A 366 -1.42 2.67 -2.96
C GLU A 366 -1.12 1.34 -3.65
N TYR A 367 -1.98 0.35 -3.41
CA TYR A 367 -1.98 -0.91 -4.14
C TYR A 367 -3.35 -1.61 -4.02
N ASN A 368 -3.70 -2.44 -5.02
CA ASN A 368 -4.91 -3.26 -5.01
C ASN A 368 -4.77 -4.41 -6.02
N TYR A 369 -5.24 -5.62 -5.65
CA TYR A 369 -5.21 -6.82 -6.48
C TYR A 369 -6.60 -7.26 -6.97
N GLY A 370 -7.64 -6.44 -6.75
CA GLY A 370 -9.01 -6.66 -7.22
C GLY A 370 -9.79 -7.75 -6.51
N ALA A 371 -11.02 -7.96 -6.96
CA ALA A 371 -11.95 -9.01 -6.54
C ALA A 371 -12.06 -9.24 -5.02
N GLY A 372 -12.20 -8.16 -4.25
CA GLY A 372 -12.25 -8.24 -2.78
C GLY A 372 -13.49 -8.94 -2.21
N ASP A 373 -14.53 -9.13 -3.02
CA ASP A 373 -15.72 -9.94 -2.70
C ASP A 373 -15.50 -11.44 -2.98
N HIS A 374 -14.38 -11.82 -3.58
CA HIS A 374 -14.02 -13.20 -3.87
C HIS A 374 -12.76 -13.59 -3.10
N ILE A 375 -12.68 -14.87 -2.72
CA ILE A 375 -11.54 -15.41 -1.96
C ILE A 375 -10.18 -15.12 -2.59
N SER A 376 -10.07 -15.10 -3.93
CA SER A 376 -8.81 -14.84 -4.61
C SER A 376 -8.25 -13.43 -4.33
N GLY A 377 -9.12 -12.42 -4.19
CA GLY A 377 -8.72 -11.08 -3.79
C GLY A 377 -8.17 -11.04 -2.36
N GLY A 378 -8.85 -11.75 -1.42
CA GLY A 378 -8.37 -11.88 -0.05
C GLY A 378 -7.05 -12.63 0.07
N LEU A 379 -6.85 -13.70 -0.71
CA LEU A 379 -5.59 -14.45 -0.71
C LEU A 379 -4.45 -13.62 -1.30
N ALA A 380 -4.68 -12.91 -2.41
CA ALA A 380 -3.68 -12.00 -2.98
C ALA A 380 -3.31 -10.91 -1.98
N GLN A 381 -4.30 -10.30 -1.29
CA GLN A 381 -4.05 -9.29 -0.26
C GLN A 381 -3.25 -9.86 0.93
N ALA A 382 -3.58 -11.05 1.41
CA ALA A 382 -2.85 -11.70 2.51
C ALA A 382 -1.41 -12.06 2.10
N ASP A 383 -1.21 -12.52 0.87
CA ASP A 383 0.10 -12.84 0.30
C ASP A 383 0.99 -11.58 0.18
N VAL A 384 0.41 -10.49 -0.33
CA VAL A 384 1.07 -9.17 -0.44
C VAL A 384 1.55 -8.67 0.92
N LEU A 385 0.71 -8.71 1.95
CA LEU A 385 1.08 -8.28 3.31
C LEU A 385 2.24 -9.13 3.88
N GLY A 386 2.22 -10.44 3.65
CA GLY A 386 3.31 -11.34 4.03
C GLY A 386 4.61 -11.04 3.29
N ILE A 387 4.51 -10.77 1.99
CA ILE A 387 5.66 -10.36 1.15
C ILE A 387 6.24 -9.04 1.65
N PHE A 388 5.43 -8.04 1.92
CA PHE A 388 5.87 -6.73 2.41
C PHE A 388 6.60 -6.86 3.75
N GLY A 389 6.03 -7.59 4.71
CA GLY A 389 6.68 -7.85 6.00
C GLY A 389 8.01 -8.60 5.86
N LYS A 390 8.06 -9.64 5.02
CA LYS A 390 9.27 -10.45 4.79
C LYS A 390 10.38 -9.68 4.08
N ASN A 391 10.04 -8.77 3.16
CA ASN A 391 11.00 -8.07 2.32
C ASN A 391 11.30 -6.64 2.78
N GLY A 392 10.94 -6.28 4.02
CA GLY A 392 11.35 -5.01 4.63
C GLY A 392 10.74 -3.75 3.99
N VAL A 393 9.52 -3.84 3.44
CA VAL A 393 8.74 -2.67 3.07
C VAL A 393 8.41 -1.90 4.35
N PHE A 394 8.65 -0.61 4.37
CA PHE A 394 8.43 0.22 5.55
C PHE A 394 6.95 0.54 5.76
N MET A 395 6.25 0.93 4.69
CA MET A 395 4.83 1.28 4.73
C MET A 395 4.11 0.79 3.50
N SER A 396 2.87 0.36 3.68
CA SER A 396 1.93 0.17 2.58
C SER A 396 0.52 0.58 2.98
N SER A 397 -0.30 1.04 2.02
CA SER A 397 -1.70 1.37 2.26
C SER A 397 -2.57 0.84 1.13
N TYR A 398 -3.47 -0.07 1.47
CA TYR A 398 -4.47 -0.59 0.53
C TYR A 398 -5.38 0.54 0.06
N PHE A 399 -5.64 0.61 -1.26
CA PHE A 399 -6.54 1.59 -1.88
C PHE A 399 -7.74 0.91 -2.54
N GLY A 400 -8.93 1.45 -2.32
CA GLY A 400 -10.20 0.96 -2.84
C GLY A 400 -11.14 0.49 -1.74
N GLU A 401 -12.38 0.13 -2.11
CA GLU A 401 -13.36 -0.33 -1.13
C GLU A 401 -12.88 -1.57 -0.38
N LEU A 402 -12.98 -1.54 0.94
CA LEU A 402 -12.55 -2.64 1.80
C LEU A 402 -13.62 -3.73 1.84
N LYS A 403 -13.58 -4.63 0.87
CA LYS A 403 -14.49 -5.76 0.72
C LYS A 403 -14.22 -6.86 1.76
N PRO A 404 -15.16 -7.81 2.00
CA PRO A 404 -15.06 -8.80 3.06
C PRO A 404 -13.75 -9.59 3.08
N TYR A 405 -13.28 -10.09 1.93
CA TYR A 405 -12.05 -10.89 1.89
C TYR A 405 -10.78 -10.04 2.04
N ASN A 406 -10.76 -8.79 1.56
CA ASN A 406 -9.65 -7.88 1.82
C ASN A 406 -9.58 -7.53 3.32
N LYS A 407 -10.73 -7.37 3.98
CA LYS A 407 -10.82 -7.17 5.42
C LYS A 407 -10.30 -8.38 6.19
N ALA A 408 -10.67 -9.60 5.79
CA ALA A 408 -10.16 -10.84 6.39
C ALA A 408 -8.63 -10.95 6.25
N ALA A 409 -8.08 -10.55 5.10
CA ALA A 409 -6.63 -10.55 4.87
C ALA A 409 -5.86 -9.59 5.79
N LEU A 410 -6.43 -8.44 6.16
CA LEU A 410 -5.86 -7.57 7.20
C LEU A 410 -6.02 -8.19 8.60
N LYS A 411 -7.22 -8.70 8.90
CA LYS A 411 -7.54 -9.28 10.20
C LYS A 411 -6.65 -10.48 10.54
N ILE A 412 -6.28 -11.32 9.56
CA ILE A 412 -5.45 -12.50 9.83
C ILE A 412 -4.06 -12.12 10.37
N TYR A 413 -3.58 -10.91 10.06
CA TYR A 413 -2.34 -10.37 10.60
C TYR A 413 -2.55 -9.50 11.86
N ARG A 414 -3.72 -8.86 12.03
CA ARG A 414 -3.88 -7.78 13.01
C ARG A 414 -4.99 -7.99 14.04
N ASN A 415 -5.89 -8.94 13.79
CA ASN A 415 -7.03 -9.22 14.68
C ASN A 415 -7.60 -10.62 14.42
N TYR A 416 -6.74 -11.64 14.37
CA TYR A 416 -7.11 -12.99 13.96
C TYR A 416 -8.04 -13.69 14.96
N ASP A 417 -8.05 -13.29 16.21
CA ASP A 417 -8.86 -13.87 17.29
C ASP A 417 -10.05 -12.99 17.72
N GLY A 418 -10.25 -11.85 17.06
CA GLY A 418 -11.26 -10.85 17.42
C GLY A 418 -10.92 -10.02 18.67
N LYS A 419 -9.70 -10.17 19.22
CA LYS A 419 -9.21 -9.47 20.42
C LYS A 419 -8.02 -8.56 20.16
N ASN A 420 -7.80 -8.22 18.88
CA ASN A 420 -6.66 -7.45 18.39
C ASN A 420 -5.29 -8.13 18.57
N SER A 421 -5.28 -9.48 18.67
CA SER A 421 -4.01 -10.22 18.61
C SER A 421 -3.42 -10.11 17.21
N ALA A 422 -2.10 -9.88 17.15
CA ALA A 422 -1.38 -9.60 15.93
C ALA A 422 -0.38 -10.72 15.58
N PHE A 423 -0.06 -10.83 14.31
CA PHE A 423 1.08 -11.57 13.80
C PHE A 423 2.37 -10.99 14.40
N GLY A 424 3.38 -11.81 14.61
CA GLY A 424 4.63 -11.37 15.24
C GLY A 424 5.33 -10.20 14.53
N ASP A 425 6.24 -9.55 15.21
CA ASP A 425 6.94 -8.35 14.78
C ASP A 425 8.29 -8.59 14.09
N THR A 426 8.76 -9.85 14.08
CA THR A 426 10.08 -10.22 13.55
C THR A 426 9.95 -11.37 12.57
N SER A 427 10.18 -11.10 11.29
CA SER A 427 10.14 -12.09 10.22
C SER A 427 11.28 -13.10 10.36
N VAL A 428 10.95 -14.38 10.25
CA VAL A 428 11.90 -15.49 10.31
C VAL A 428 11.82 -16.36 9.07
N SER A 429 12.85 -17.17 8.83
CA SER A 429 12.92 -18.04 7.67
C SER A 429 11.79 -19.07 7.68
N ALA A 430 11.01 -19.07 6.61
CA ALA A 430 10.00 -20.06 6.30
C ALA A 430 10.00 -20.33 4.78
N ALA A 431 9.96 -21.60 4.39
CA ALA A 431 9.95 -22.05 3.00
C ALA A 431 9.02 -23.25 2.82
N GLY A 432 8.33 -23.29 1.70
CA GLY A 432 7.62 -24.45 1.17
C GLY A 432 8.30 -24.94 -0.10
N GLU A 433 8.04 -26.18 -0.48
CA GLU A 433 8.66 -26.80 -1.68
C GLU A 433 8.18 -26.16 -2.99
N ASP A 434 6.97 -25.64 -3.03
CA ASP A 434 6.38 -25.04 -4.24
C ASP A 434 5.56 -23.78 -3.90
N VAL A 435 6.16 -22.63 -4.15
CA VAL A 435 5.54 -21.32 -3.94
C VAL A 435 4.36 -21.03 -4.88
N SER A 436 4.29 -21.75 -6.01
CA SER A 436 3.14 -21.62 -6.92
C SER A 436 1.88 -22.25 -6.34
N GLN A 437 2.01 -23.26 -5.52
CA GLN A 437 0.90 -23.92 -4.86
C GLN A 437 0.59 -23.32 -3.49
N ALA A 438 1.62 -22.95 -2.72
CA ALA A 438 1.42 -22.37 -1.40
C ALA A 438 2.49 -21.36 -1.01
N SER A 439 2.07 -20.22 -0.48
CA SER A 439 2.93 -19.26 0.20
C SER A 439 3.00 -19.56 1.70
N ILE A 440 4.14 -19.25 2.32
CA ILE A 440 4.33 -19.36 3.77
C ILE A 440 5.09 -18.15 4.32
N TYR A 441 4.61 -17.63 5.45
CA TYR A 441 5.23 -16.55 6.22
C TYR A 441 5.30 -16.96 7.68
N ALA A 442 6.41 -16.65 8.34
CA ALA A 442 6.54 -16.91 9.77
C ALA A 442 7.17 -15.73 10.50
N ALA A 443 6.75 -15.54 11.73
CA ALA A 443 7.27 -14.50 12.60
C ALA A 443 7.36 -14.97 14.04
N THR A 444 8.32 -14.40 14.77
CA THR A 444 8.38 -14.36 16.23
C THR A 444 7.99 -12.98 16.72
N ASP A 445 7.77 -12.82 18.01
CA ASP A 445 7.37 -11.54 18.61
C ASP A 445 8.30 -11.21 19.79
N THR A 446 8.81 -9.99 19.80
CA THR A 446 9.69 -9.51 20.88
C THR A 446 9.00 -9.45 22.24
N LYS A 447 7.68 -9.27 22.24
CA LYS A 447 6.85 -9.20 23.45
C LYS A 447 6.38 -10.58 23.93
N HIS A 448 6.33 -11.57 23.02
CA HIS A 448 5.87 -12.94 23.28
C HIS A 448 6.93 -13.95 22.81
N PRO A 449 8.12 -14.01 23.45
CA PRO A 449 9.29 -14.74 22.92
C PRO A 449 9.11 -16.27 22.86
N GLY A 450 8.02 -16.81 23.44
CA GLY A 450 7.68 -18.23 23.38
C GLY A 450 6.71 -18.62 22.25
N GLU A 451 6.23 -17.66 21.47
CA GLU A 451 5.24 -17.90 20.44
C GLU A 451 5.85 -17.81 19.03
N LEU A 452 5.29 -18.59 18.11
CA LEU A 452 5.63 -18.58 16.69
C LEU A 452 4.33 -18.52 15.87
N TRP A 453 4.24 -17.53 15.01
CA TRP A 453 3.15 -17.38 14.04
C TRP A 453 3.59 -17.93 12.70
N VAL A 454 2.74 -18.76 12.09
CA VAL A 454 2.98 -19.33 10.76
C VAL A 454 1.72 -19.17 9.92
N LEU A 455 1.74 -18.33 8.92
CA LEU A 455 0.64 -18.14 7.96
C LEU A 455 0.95 -18.91 6.68
N VAL A 456 0.01 -19.75 6.24
CA VAL A 456 0.09 -20.48 4.97
C VAL A 456 -1.11 -20.14 4.11
N ILE A 457 -0.86 -19.92 2.82
CA ILE A 457 -1.87 -19.61 1.82
C ILE A 457 -1.87 -20.72 0.78
N ASN A 458 -2.94 -21.52 0.74
CA ASN A 458 -3.16 -22.50 -0.33
C ASN A 458 -3.77 -21.79 -1.55
N LYS A 459 -3.03 -21.76 -2.66
CA LYS A 459 -3.41 -21.12 -3.93
C LYS A 459 -4.19 -22.03 -4.87
N ASN A 460 -4.25 -23.34 -4.60
CA ASN A 460 -4.99 -24.29 -5.43
C ASN A 460 -6.47 -23.98 -5.44
N GLN A 461 -7.06 -23.96 -6.61
CA GLN A 461 -8.50 -23.68 -6.77
C GLN A 461 -9.38 -24.87 -6.38
N THR A 462 -8.92 -26.08 -6.57
CA THR A 462 -9.73 -27.32 -6.44
C THR A 462 -9.16 -28.32 -5.45
N ASN A 463 -7.85 -28.37 -5.27
CA ASN A 463 -7.18 -29.42 -4.52
C ASN A 463 -6.78 -28.96 -3.13
N PRO A 464 -7.07 -29.74 -2.07
CA PRO A 464 -6.47 -29.51 -0.77
C PRO A 464 -4.96 -29.80 -0.81
N ILE A 465 -4.22 -29.21 0.10
CA ILE A 465 -2.81 -29.50 0.34
C ILE A 465 -2.68 -30.20 1.69
N GLN A 466 -2.00 -31.34 1.73
CA GLN A 466 -1.57 -31.93 2.98
C GLN A 466 -0.25 -31.31 3.38
N GLY A 467 -0.29 -30.30 4.26
CA GLY A 467 0.90 -29.62 4.76
C GLY A 467 1.65 -30.47 5.79
N LYS A 468 2.93 -30.66 5.57
CA LYS A 468 3.87 -31.32 6.49
C LYS A 468 4.78 -30.25 7.09
N PHE A 469 4.51 -29.83 8.33
CA PHE A 469 5.19 -28.72 8.97
C PHE A 469 6.32 -29.21 9.88
N LYS A 470 7.52 -28.61 9.71
CA LYS A 470 8.66 -28.84 10.58
C LYS A 470 9.25 -27.53 11.07
N VAL A 471 9.25 -27.31 12.39
CA VAL A 471 9.92 -26.19 13.03
C VAL A 471 11.30 -26.63 13.50
N GLN A 472 12.35 -26.04 12.95
CA GLN A 472 13.73 -26.37 13.28
C GLN A 472 14.35 -25.30 14.17
N GLY A 473 14.81 -25.68 15.34
CA GLY A 473 15.43 -24.74 16.28
C GLY A 473 15.53 -25.29 17.70
N LYS A 474 15.94 -24.43 18.63
CA LYS A 474 16.10 -24.78 20.04
C LYS A 474 14.77 -24.73 20.82
N ASN A 475 13.83 -23.90 20.38
CA ASN A 475 12.52 -23.77 21.02
C ASN A 475 11.68 -25.02 20.72
N ILE A 476 10.96 -25.48 21.72
CA ILE A 476 10.05 -26.63 21.63
C ILE A 476 8.63 -26.08 21.76
N TYR A 477 7.85 -26.25 20.70
CA TYR A 477 6.43 -25.90 20.67
C TYR A 477 5.63 -27.18 20.88
N LYS A 478 4.59 -27.12 21.73
CA LYS A 478 3.79 -28.29 22.11
C LYS A 478 2.41 -28.31 21.47
N THR A 479 1.83 -27.13 21.26
CA THR A 479 0.48 -26.97 20.72
C THR A 479 0.43 -25.87 19.68
N TYR A 480 -0.60 -25.90 18.85
CA TYR A 480 -0.96 -24.76 18.00
C TYR A 480 -2.46 -24.50 18.07
N ALA A 481 -2.84 -23.24 18.05
CA ALA A 481 -4.16 -22.77 17.68
C ALA A 481 -4.16 -22.40 16.18
N ALA A 482 -5.27 -22.59 15.50
CA ALA A 482 -5.40 -22.26 14.08
C ALA A 482 -6.57 -21.29 13.84
N TYR A 483 -6.36 -20.35 12.91
CA TYR A 483 -7.34 -19.36 12.48
C TYR A 483 -7.27 -19.23 10.96
N GLY A 484 -8.37 -18.85 10.30
CA GLY A 484 -8.29 -18.70 8.86
C GLY A 484 -9.58 -18.24 8.21
N PHE A 485 -9.49 -18.05 6.90
CA PHE A 485 -10.63 -17.81 6.02
C PHE A 485 -10.47 -18.62 4.71
N ASN A 486 -11.57 -18.90 4.03
CA ASN A 486 -11.57 -19.66 2.79
C ASN A 486 -12.83 -19.33 1.97
N SER A 487 -13.07 -20.05 0.86
CA SER A 487 -14.22 -19.82 -0.02
C SER A 487 -15.60 -19.99 0.63
N LYS A 488 -15.69 -20.59 1.83
CA LYS A 488 -16.97 -20.80 2.54
C LYS A 488 -17.27 -19.69 3.55
N PHE A 489 -16.26 -19.01 4.05
CA PHE A 489 -16.40 -17.92 5.03
C PHE A 489 -15.35 -16.83 4.78
N SER A 490 -15.85 -15.63 4.62
CA SER A 490 -15.07 -14.42 4.31
C SER A 490 -14.61 -13.63 5.53
N ASP A 491 -14.82 -14.16 6.73
CA ASP A 491 -14.27 -13.61 7.96
C ASP A 491 -13.42 -14.66 8.70
N ILE A 492 -12.54 -14.23 9.59
CA ILE A 492 -11.66 -15.14 10.31
C ILE A 492 -12.48 -16.05 11.22
N GLN A 493 -12.23 -17.35 11.10
CA GLN A 493 -12.78 -18.38 11.99
C GLN A 493 -11.66 -19.05 12.75
N ALA A 494 -11.96 -19.45 14.00
CA ALA A 494 -11.14 -20.42 14.71
C ALA A 494 -11.28 -21.79 14.00
N LEU A 495 -10.15 -22.40 13.71
CA LEU A 495 -10.03 -23.69 13.04
C LEU A 495 -9.52 -24.74 14.04
N PRO A 496 -9.61 -26.05 13.72
CA PRO A 496 -9.07 -27.08 14.59
C PRO A 496 -7.60 -26.85 14.92
N GLY A 497 -7.29 -26.71 16.22
CA GLY A 497 -5.93 -26.70 16.73
C GLY A 497 -5.41 -28.13 16.96
N GLY A 498 -4.17 -28.24 17.43
CA GLY A 498 -3.54 -29.54 17.66
C GLY A 498 -2.26 -29.48 18.45
N ASN A 499 -1.58 -30.61 18.50
CA ASN A 499 -0.29 -30.78 19.19
C ASN A 499 0.83 -30.89 18.15
N LEU A 500 2.03 -30.41 18.52
CA LEU A 500 3.25 -30.70 17.81
C LEU A 500 3.95 -31.90 18.45
N ASN A 501 4.39 -32.83 17.61
CA ASN A 501 5.27 -33.91 18.02
C ASN A 501 6.68 -33.62 17.52
N GLN A 502 7.65 -33.45 18.43
CA GLN A 502 9.04 -33.09 18.07
C GLN A 502 9.11 -31.88 17.12
N ASN A 503 8.32 -30.82 17.40
CA ASN A 503 8.20 -29.63 16.57
C ASN A 503 7.66 -29.90 15.15
N GLN A 504 6.87 -30.94 14.95
CA GLN A 504 6.26 -31.30 13.67
C GLN A 504 4.74 -31.48 13.83
N PHE A 505 4.00 -31.15 12.80
CA PHE A 505 2.56 -31.42 12.69
C PHE A 505 2.15 -31.49 11.23
N ASP A 506 1.06 -32.19 10.99
CA ASP A 506 0.40 -32.27 9.70
C ASP A 506 -0.92 -31.48 9.74
N TYR A 507 -1.27 -30.84 8.63
CA TYR A 507 -2.54 -30.11 8.54
C TYR A 507 -3.09 -30.12 7.12
N SER A 508 -4.39 -30.40 6.97
CA SER A 508 -5.06 -30.34 5.67
C SER A 508 -5.55 -28.92 5.39
N LEU A 509 -4.91 -28.25 4.44
CA LEU A 509 -5.25 -26.91 3.97
C LEU A 509 -6.29 -27.01 2.86
N THR A 510 -7.49 -26.46 3.08
CA THR A 510 -8.54 -26.47 2.05
C THR A 510 -8.13 -25.68 0.81
N PRO A 511 -8.71 -25.97 -0.39
CA PRO A 511 -8.48 -25.15 -1.57
C PRO A 511 -8.80 -23.69 -1.32
N LEU A 512 -8.04 -22.78 -1.92
CA LEU A 512 -8.18 -21.33 -1.75
C LEU A 512 -8.43 -20.94 -0.30
N SER A 513 -7.41 -21.01 0.53
CA SER A 513 -7.51 -20.70 1.95
C SER A 513 -6.26 -20.00 2.48
N ALA A 514 -6.43 -19.19 3.51
CA ALA A 514 -5.37 -18.67 4.36
C ALA A 514 -5.53 -19.24 5.76
N THR A 515 -4.48 -19.86 6.29
CA THR A 515 -4.48 -20.49 7.61
C THR A 515 -3.30 -20.00 8.43
N LEU A 516 -3.59 -19.39 9.57
CA LEU A 516 -2.60 -18.93 10.55
C LEU A 516 -2.52 -19.93 11.69
N PHE A 517 -1.32 -20.41 11.99
CA PHE A 517 -1.00 -21.20 13.15
C PHE A 517 -0.27 -20.34 14.18
N VAL A 518 -0.70 -20.40 15.44
CA VAL A 518 -0.02 -19.77 16.57
C VAL A 518 0.50 -20.91 17.46
N CYS A 519 1.80 -21.18 17.32
CA CYS A 519 2.48 -22.27 18.03
C CYS A 519 3.02 -21.78 19.38
N ARG A 520 2.82 -22.64 20.43
CA ARG A 520 3.19 -22.37 21.83
C ARG A 520 3.91 -23.54 22.47
#